data_945102b68e983bee38175723609f4cda
#
_entry.id   945102b68e983bee38175723609f4cda
#
_cell.length_a   1.000
_cell.length_b   1.000
_cell.length_c   1.000
_cell.angle_alpha   90.00
_cell.angle_beta   90.00
_cell.angle_gamma   90.00
#
_symmetry.space_group_name_H-M   'P 1'
#
loop_
_entity.id
_entity.type
_entity.pdbx_description
1 polymer ?
#
loop_
_entity_poly.entity_id
_entity_poly.type
_entity_poly.pdbx_seq_one_letter_code
_entity_poly.pdbx_strand_id
1 'polypeptide(L)'
;VSETPGTPPVTAVNVTRLLAEAASKSGVLWVEVPDGSGAPETHAVWFVWHDDEDPRGTGPAAYVVSGEGEQHLPDLPAEVTTIFRSKDTGGRLLRLRATVRVLEGGTPEWDAAAEVLRAERLNATGDVVARWREGATIRVLSPHGRPDEAPGTYAGESGRRPVSPARGTTTRWRPWHWRGRGRG
;
A
#
# COMPACT_ATOMS: atom_id res chain seq x y z
N VAL A 1 26.81 6.80 -45.10
CA VAL A 1 26.65 5.92 -43.93
C VAL A 1 26.00 6.77 -42.84
N SER A 2 24.71 6.56 -42.65
CA SER A 2 23.94 7.30 -41.63
C SER A 2 24.03 6.51 -40.32
N GLU A 3 24.73 7.05 -39.33
CA GLU A 3 24.70 6.55 -37.96
C GLU A 3 23.35 6.87 -37.32
N THR A 4 22.62 5.83 -36.97
CA THR A 4 21.41 5.94 -36.13
C THR A 4 21.85 6.33 -34.71
N PRO A 5 21.34 7.42 -34.13
CA PRO A 5 21.69 7.79 -32.76
C PRO A 5 21.22 6.69 -31.81
N GLY A 6 22.19 6.05 -31.14
CA GLY A 6 21.91 5.03 -30.13
C GLY A 6 21.08 5.61 -28.99
N THR A 7 20.01 4.92 -28.63
CA THR A 7 19.19 5.23 -27.44
C THR A 7 20.13 5.26 -26.22
N PRO A 8 20.12 6.34 -25.42
CA PRO A 8 20.95 6.41 -24.23
C PRO A 8 20.63 5.24 -23.29
N PRO A 9 21.63 4.66 -22.60
CA PRO A 9 21.41 3.56 -21.70
C PRO A 9 20.45 4.00 -20.60
N VAL A 10 19.34 3.28 -20.45
CA VAL A 10 18.40 3.47 -19.33
C VAL A 10 19.19 3.20 -18.05
N THR A 11 19.44 4.24 -17.27
CA THR A 11 20.11 4.12 -15.97
C THR A 11 19.29 3.17 -15.11
N ALA A 12 19.88 2.04 -14.70
CA ALA A 12 19.21 1.07 -13.86
C ALA A 12 18.74 1.76 -12.56
N VAL A 13 17.44 1.70 -12.29
CA VAL A 13 16.86 2.29 -11.08
C VAL A 13 17.38 1.54 -9.86
N ASN A 14 17.91 2.27 -8.89
CA ASN A 14 18.26 1.69 -7.59
C ASN A 14 16.96 1.44 -6.79
N VAL A 15 16.49 0.21 -6.83
CA VAL A 15 15.22 -0.21 -6.22
C VAL A 15 15.22 0.01 -4.71
N THR A 16 16.31 -0.30 -4.03
CA THR A 16 16.40 -0.12 -2.56
C THR A 16 16.23 1.35 -2.17
N ARG A 17 16.94 2.24 -2.85
CA ARG A 17 16.82 3.67 -2.60
C ARG A 17 15.42 4.19 -2.95
N LEU A 18 14.86 3.74 -4.06
CA LEU A 18 13.52 4.14 -4.48
C LEU A 18 12.46 3.65 -3.48
N LEU A 19 12.61 2.43 -2.97
CA LEU A 19 11.72 1.87 -1.94
C LEU A 19 11.77 2.69 -0.65
N ALA A 20 12.97 2.95 -0.12
CA ALA A 20 13.13 3.75 1.08
C ALA A 20 12.54 5.16 0.91
N GLU A 21 12.79 5.80 -0.23
CA GLU A 21 12.25 7.13 -0.53
C GLU A 21 10.72 7.12 -0.69
N ALA A 22 10.16 6.14 -1.41
CA ALA A 22 8.72 6.04 -1.59
C ALA A 22 8.01 5.73 -0.26
N ALA A 23 8.57 4.83 0.54
CA ALA A 23 8.01 4.42 1.82
C ALA A 23 8.05 5.54 2.88
N SER A 24 9.17 6.27 2.98
CA SER A 24 9.30 7.38 3.94
C SER A 24 8.43 8.59 3.60
N LYS A 25 8.08 8.79 2.33
CA LYS A 25 7.23 9.90 1.87
C LYS A 25 5.74 9.58 1.87
N SER A 26 5.35 8.31 1.97
CA SER A 26 3.97 7.86 1.90
C SER A 26 3.49 7.34 3.25
N GLY A 27 2.35 7.80 3.71
CA GLY A 27 1.68 7.23 4.89
C GLY A 27 0.72 6.07 4.55
N VAL A 28 0.59 5.71 3.28
CA VAL A 28 -0.31 4.65 2.81
C VAL A 28 0.40 3.77 1.80
N LEU A 29 0.34 2.47 2.03
CA LEU A 29 0.71 1.46 1.05
C LEU A 29 -0.52 0.62 0.66
N TRP A 30 -0.42 -0.12 -0.43
CA TRP A 30 -1.46 -1.01 -0.87
C TRP A 30 -0.98 -2.44 -0.73
N VAL A 31 -1.80 -3.28 -0.09
CA VAL A 31 -1.54 -4.71 0.12
C VAL A 31 -2.50 -5.50 -0.73
N GLU A 32 -1.99 -6.35 -1.60
CA GLU A 32 -2.77 -7.30 -2.37
C GLU A 32 -2.82 -8.63 -1.64
N VAL A 33 -4.03 -9.07 -1.32
CA VAL A 33 -4.29 -10.32 -0.60
C VAL A 33 -4.99 -11.28 -1.56
N PRO A 34 -4.45 -12.48 -1.79
CA PRO A 34 -5.14 -13.50 -2.57
C PRO A 34 -6.48 -13.86 -1.94
N ASP A 35 -7.56 -13.73 -2.68
CA ASP A 35 -8.92 -14.07 -2.21
C ASP A 35 -9.43 -15.45 -2.71
N GLY A 36 -8.58 -16.15 -3.45
CA GLY A 36 -8.95 -17.45 -4.06
C GLY A 36 -9.84 -17.34 -5.30
N SER A 37 -10.30 -16.16 -5.68
CA SER A 37 -11.16 -15.93 -6.87
C SER A 37 -10.38 -15.69 -8.17
N GLY A 38 -9.06 -15.65 -8.09
CA GLY A 38 -8.16 -15.44 -9.23
C GLY A 38 -7.66 -14.01 -9.39
N ALA A 39 -8.28 -13.03 -8.75
CA ALA A 39 -7.78 -11.66 -8.71
C ALA A 39 -7.65 -11.22 -7.25
N PRO A 40 -6.47 -10.73 -6.81
CA PRO A 40 -6.26 -10.36 -5.42
C PRO A 40 -7.17 -9.19 -5.01
N GLU A 41 -7.62 -9.21 -3.77
CA GLU A 41 -8.24 -8.05 -3.15
C GLU A 41 -7.14 -7.06 -2.72
N THR A 42 -7.37 -5.77 -2.94
CA THR A 42 -6.37 -4.74 -2.66
C THR A 42 -6.85 -3.84 -1.52
N HIS A 43 -6.08 -3.79 -0.45
CA HIS A 43 -6.35 -2.99 0.73
C HIS A 43 -5.39 -1.82 0.82
N ALA A 44 -5.92 -0.61 1.00
CA ALA A 44 -5.13 0.56 1.34
C ALA A 44 -4.90 0.57 2.84
N VAL A 45 -3.65 0.60 3.28
CA VAL A 45 -3.31 0.53 4.71
C VAL A 45 -2.37 1.67 5.10
N TRP A 46 -2.67 2.31 6.22
CA TRP A 46 -1.74 3.20 6.87
C TRP A 46 -0.59 2.38 7.47
N PHE A 47 0.62 2.87 7.34
CA PHE A 47 1.82 2.22 7.82
C PHE A 47 2.86 3.23 8.29
N VAL A 48 3.82 2.77 9.06
CA VAL A 48 5.06 3.49 9.38
C VAL A 48 6.22 2.71 8.81
N TRP A 49 7.07 3.40 8.04
CA TRP A 49 8.29 2.81 7.52
C TRP A 49 9.39 2.89 8.59
N HIS A 50 9.96 1.74 8.90
CA HIS A 50 11.10 1.64 9.78
C HIS A 50 12.33 1.23 8.96
N ASP A 51 13.28 2.13 8.83
CA ASP A 51 14.43 1.97 7.92
C ASP A 51 15.70 1.51 8.66
N ASP A 52 15.68 1.55 10.00
CA ASP A 52 16.80 1.15 10.80
C ASP A 52 16.99 -0.37 10.75
N GLU A 53 18.26 -0.79 10.61
CA GLU A 53 18.64 -2.17 10.81
C GLU A 53 18.36 -2.53 12.29
N ASP A 54 17.18 -3.04 12.56
CA ASP A 54 16.87 -3.55 13.89
C ASP A 54 17.83 -4.70 14.21
N PRO A 55 18.61 -4.62 15.31
CA PRO A 55 19.47 -5.72 15.74
C PRO A 55 18.72 -7.04 15.93
N ARG A 56 17.39 -7.01 16.02
CA ARG A 56 16.50 -8.17 16.06
C ARG A 56 16.16 -8.75 14.68
N GLY A 57 16.75 -8.25 13.60
CA GLY A 57 16.58 -8.78 12.25
C GLY A 57 15.28 -8.39 11.56
N THR A 58 14.62 -7.31 11.98
CA THR A 58 13.41 -6.81 11.30
C THR A 58 13.71 -6.06 10.02
N GLY A 59 14.94 -5.57 9.82
CA GLY A 59 15.37 -4.86 8.60
C GLY A 59 14.43 -3.71 8.19
N PRO A 60 14.64 -3.07 7.06
CA PRO A 60 13.69 -2.09 6.55
C PRO A 60 12.32 -2.73 6.32
N ALA A 61 11.29 -2.21 7.00
CA ALA A 61 9.96 -2.81 6.98
C ALA A 61 8.85 -1.77 7.20
N ALA A 62 7.64 -2.11 6.76
CA ALA A 62 6.44 -1.39 7.07
C ALA A 62 5.75 -1.98 8.30
N TYR A 63 5.61 -1.19 9.35
CA TYR A 63 4.79 -1.55 10.50
C TYR A 63 3.34 -1.13 10.26
N VAL A 64 2.43 -2.07 10.50
CA VAL A 64 0.99 -1.88 10.30
C VAL A 64 0.26 -2.33 11.55
N VAL A 65 -0.64 -1.49 12.06
CA VAL A 65 -1.57 -1.85 13.13
C VAL A 65 -3.00 -1.92 12.58
N SER A 66 -3.74 -2.95 12.97
CA SER A 66 -5.14 -3.14 12.58
C SER A 66 -5.94 -3.74 13.72
N GLY A 67 -7.23 -3.45 13.79
CA GLY A 67 -8.12 -3.95 14.84
C GLY A 67 -9.15 -2.91 15.26
N GLU A 68 -9.71 -3.07 16.44
CA GLU A 68 -10.72 -2.16 16.95
C GLU A 68 -10.19 -0.73 17.11
N GLY A 69 -10.89 0.24 16.53
CA GLY A 69 -10.47 1.64 16.53
C GLY A 69 -9.33 1.98 15.57
N GLU A 70 -8.86 1.01 14.79
CA GLU A 70 -7.84 1.14 13.77
C GLU A 70 -8.41 0.73 12.39
N GLN A 71 -7.55 0.74 11.39
CA GLN A 71 -7.92 0.23 10.08
C GLN A 71 -8.28 -1.26 10.14
N HIS A 72 -9.21 -1.66 9.27
CA HIS A 72 -9.53 -3.06 9.09
C HIS A 72 -8.58 -3.69 8.05
N LEU A 73 -8.00 -4.81 8.42
CA LEU A 73 -7.17 -5.62 7.53
C LEU A 73 -7.52 -7.09 7.76
N PRO A 74 -7.80 -7.87 6.71
CA PRO A 74 -8.07 -9.29 6.87
C PRO A 74 -6.85 -10.05 7.37
N ASP A 75 -7.00 -11.31 7.68
CA ASP A 75 -5.86 -12.16 7.96
C ASP A 75 -4.99 -12.25 6.71
N LEU A 76 -3.71 -11.95 6.90
CA LEU A 76 -2.73 -11.97 5.82
C LEU A 76 -2.01 -13.31 5.78
N PRO A 77 -1.80 -13.89 4.58
CA PRO A 77 -0.89 -15.01 4.43
C PRO A 77 0.55 -14.61 4.79
N ALA A 78 1.43 -15.59 4.92
CA ALA A 78 2.85 -15.36 5.25
C ALA A 78 3.60 -14.49 4.23
N GLU A 79 3.08 -14.39 3.00
CA GLU A 79 3.59 -13.52 1.95
C GLU A 79 2.44 -12.80 1.26
N VAL A 80 2.61 -11.52 1.01
CA VAL A 80 1.68 -10.66 0.27
C VAL A 80 2.44 -9.85 -0.78
N THR A 81 1.69 -9.21 -1.67
CA THR A 81 2.25 -8.21 -2.57
C THR A 81 1.97 -6.81 -2.03
N THR A 82 3.00 -5.98 -1.97
CA THR A 82 2.89 -4.57 -1.56
C THR A 82 3.10 -3.65 -2.76
N ILE A 83 2.32 -2.57 -2.81
CA ILE A 83 2.43 -1.55 -3.86
C ILE A 83 2.71 -0.20 -3.20
N PHE A 84 3.84 0.37 -3.54
CA PHE A 84 4.23 1.73 -3.14
C PHE A 84 3.90 2.69 -4.27
N ARG A 85 3.30 3.83 -3.91
CA ARG A 85 2.90 4.87 -4.88
C ARG A 85 3.67 6.15 -4.67
N SER A 86 3.81 6.92 -5.74
CA SER A 86 4.31 8.29 -5.67
C SER A 86 3.33 9.16 -4.88
N LYS A 87 3.82 9.87 -3.88
CA LYS A 87 3.04 10.87 -3.16
C LYS A 87 2.60 12.01 -4.09
N ASP A 88 3.46 12.39 -5.05
CA ASP A 88 3.22 13.55 -5.90
C ASP A 88 2.24 13.26 -7.02
N THR A 89 2.36 12.11 -7.67
CA THR A 89 1.55 11.77 -8.85
C THR A 89 0.47 10.74 -8.58
N GLY A 90 0.52 10.04 -7.44
CA GLY A 90 -0.36 8.91 -7.12
C GLY A 90 -0.11 7.67 -8.00
N GLY A 91 0.86 7.72 -8.91
CA GLY A 91 1.23 6.59 -9.76
C GLY A 91 1.92 5.48 -8.99
N ARG A 92 1.80 4.22 -9.46
CA ARG A 92 2.57 3.10 -8.90
C ARG A 92 4.05 3.34 -9.14
N LEU A 93 4.87 3.14 -8.12
CA LEU A 93 6.32 3.20 -8.21
C LEU A 93 6.93 1.80 -8.16
N LEU A 94 6.50 1.00 -7.19
CA LEU A 94 7.04 -0.33 -6.98
C LEU A 94 5.91 -1.30 -6.64
N ARG A 95 6.01 -2.51 -7.16
CA ARG A 95 5.22 -3.67 -6.73
C ARG A 95 6.19 -4.77 -6.33
N LEU A 96 6.14 -5.17 -5.05
CA LEU A 96 7.10 -6.06 -4.42
C LEU A 96 6.39 -7.11 -3.58
N ARG A 97 6.96 -8.29 -3.52
CA ARG A 97 6.57 -9.27 -2.49
C ARG A 97 7.07 -8.81 -1.13
N ALA A 98 6.32 -9.12 -0.10
CA ALA A 98 6.69 -8.85 1.29
C ALA A 98 6.32 -10.04 2.18
N THR A 99 7.24 -10.44 3.04
CA THR A 99 6.90 -11.37 4.13
C THR A 99 6.06 -10.66 5.16
N VAL A 100 5.11 -11.39 5.74
CA VAL A 100 4.24 -10.91 6.79
C VAL A 100 4.59 -11.61 8.09
N ARG A 101 4.85 -10.84 9.13
CA ARG A 101 5.05 -11.36 10.47
C ARG A 101 4.14 -10.63 11.45
N VAL A 102 3.36 -11.38 12.20
CA VAL A 102 2.55 -10.88 13.31
C VAL A 102 3.44 -10.80 14.55
N LEU A 103 3.42 -9.67 15.24
CA LEU A 103 4.14 -9.51 16.50
C LEU A 103 3.28 -10.00 17.65
N GLU A 104 3.89 -10.80 18.52
CA GLU A 104 3.24 -11.30 19.71
C GLU A 104 3.16 -10.20 20.78
N GLY A 105 1.94 -9.94 21.27
CA GLY A 105 1.70 -8.93 22.30
C GLY A 105 2.48 -9.20 23.59
N GLY A 106 3.01 -8.13 24.19
CA GLY A 106 3.79 -8.24 25.44
C GLY A 106 5.26 -8.64 25.25
N THR A 107 5.72 -8.76 24.00
CA THR A 107 7.15 -8.94 23.72
C THR A 107 7.86 -7.60 23.58
N PRO A 108 9.17 -7.51 23.86
CA PRO A 108 9.95 -6.28 23.65
C PRO A 108 9.90 -5.78 22.19
N GLU A 109 9.78 -6.69 21.24
CA GLU A 109 9.65 -6.35 19.84
C GLU A 109 8.31 -5.69 19.53
N TRP A 110 7.22 -6.22 20.09
CA TRP A 110 5.89 -5.63 19.97
C TRP A 110 5.87 -4.22 20.59
N ASP A 111 6.44 -4.06 21.79
CA ASP A 111 6.50 -2.77 22.48
C ASP A 111 7.28 -1.74 21.66
N ALA A 112 8.41 -2.10 21.07
CA ALA A 112 9.19 -1.23 20.22
C ALA A 112 8.41 -0.83 18.95
N ALA A 113 7.73 -1.75 18.29
CA ALA A 113 6.91 -1.48 17.12
C ALA A 113 5.70 -0.58 17.46
N ALA A 114 5.06 -0.81 18.62
CA ALA A 114 3.96 0.01 19.10
C ALA A 114 4.40 1.46 19.34
N GLU A 115 5.59 1.69 19.90
CA GLU A 115 6.13 3.03 20.09
C GLU A 115 6.44 3.74 18.77
N VAL A 116 7.01 3.05 17.78
CA VAL A 116 7.24 3.59 16.43
C VAL A 116 5.90 4.00 15.79
N LEU A 117 4.90 3.13 15.84
CA LEU A 117 3.57 3.42 15.31
C LEU A 117 2.89 4.58 16.04
N ARG A 118 3.02 4.64 17.38
CA ARG A 118 2.44 5.71 18.20
C ARG A 118 3.03 7.07 17.85
N ALA A 119 4.34 7.13 17.63
CA ALA A 119 5.05 8.38 17.34
C ALA A 119 4.57 9.04 16.03
N GLU A 120 4.21 8.24 15.04
CA GLU A 120 3.77 8.72 13.72
C GLU A 120 2.24 8.80 13.57
N ARG A 121 1.48 8.34 14.58
CA ARG A 121 0.04 8.35 14.51
C ARG A 121 -0.52 9.76 14.71
N LEU A 122 -1.17 10.27 13.69
CA LEU A 122 -1.96 11.49 13.79
C LEU A 122 -3.18 11.24 14.69
N ASN A 123 -3.46 12.15 15.60
CA ASN A 123 -4.62 12.10 16.51
C ASN A 123 -4.61 10.93 17.52
N ALA A 124 -3.45 10.49 17.98
CA ALA A 124 -3.38 9.57 19.12
C ALA A 124 -4.00 10.23 20.37
N THR A 125 -5.13 9.74 20.83
CA THR A 125 -5.79 10.22 22.05
C THR A 125 -5.72 9.16 23.14
N GLY A 126 -5.45 9.57 24.38
CA GLY A 126 -5.34 8.66 25.50
C GLY A 126 -4.18 7.65 25.36
N ASP A 127 -4.26 6.56 26.08
CA ASP A 127 -3.27 5.47 25.99
C ASP A 127 -3.59 4.54 24.82
N VAL A 128 -3.16 4.96 23.63
CA VAL A 128 -3.37 4.18 22.39
C VAL A 128 -2.65 2.84 22.43
N VAL A 129 -1.48 2.76 23.06
CA VAL A 129 -0.67 1.53 23.14
C VAL A 129 -1.37 0.48 24.01
N ALA A 130 -2.00 0.92 25.12
CA ALA A 130 -2.79 0.01 25.96
C ALA A 130 -3.98 -0.57 25.17
N ARG A 131 -4.71 0.27 24.40
CA ARG A 131 -5.81 -0.22 23.55
C ARG A 131 -5.31 -1.20 22.48
N TRP A 132 -4.16 -0.96 21.86
CA TRP A 132 -3.59 -1.90 20.88
C TRP A 132 -3.23 -3.24 21.52
N ARG A 133 -2.77 -3.22 22.76
CA ARG A 133 -2.43 -4.45 23.50
C ARG A 133 -3.66 -5.31 23.75
N GLU A 134 -4.82 -4.71 23.91
CA GLU A 134 -6.09 -5.40 24.18
C GLU A 134 -6.78 -5.93 22.92
N GLY A 135 -6.74 -5.16 21.82
CA GLY A 135 -7.61 -5.48 20.67
C GLY A 135 -7.02 -5.25 19.28
N ALA A 136 -5.72 -4.98 19.16
CA ALA A 136 -5.12 -4.76 17.85
C ALA A 136 -4.02 -5.77 17.54
N THR A 137 -3.80 -5.96 16.24
CA THR A 137 -2.71 -6.77 15.72
C THR A 137 -1.68 -5.87 15.06
N ILE A 138 -0.42 -5.98 15.48
CA ILE A 138 0.71 -5.33 14.82
C ILE A 138 1.38 -6.34 13.90
N ARG A 139 1.58 -5.94 12.65
CA ARG A 139 2.22 -6.72 11.60
C ARG A 139 3.44 -5.99 11.07
N VAL A 140 4.47 -6.75 10.75
CA VAL A 140 5.67 -6.31 10.04
C VAL A 140 5.60 -6.85 8.63
N LEU A 141 5.61 -5.95 7.65
CA LEU A 141 5.66 -6.28 6.23
C LEU A 141 7.07 -5.95 5.73
N SER A 142 7.85 -6.97 5.41
CA SER A 142 9.24 -6.82 4.95
C SER A 142 9.33 -7.08 3.46
N PRO A 143 9.40 -6.01 2.62
CA PRO A 143 9.57 -6.17 1.18
C PRO A 143 10.88 -6.88 0.85
N HIS A 144 10.84 -7.79 -0.12
CA HIS A 144 12.01 -8.56 -0.50
C HIS A 144 12.01 -8.93 -1.99
N GLY A 145 13.17 -9.38 -2.44
CA GLY A 145 13.35 -9.89 -3.80
C GLY A 145 13.38 -8.81 -4.87
N ARG A 146 13.21 -9.23 -6.12
CA ARG A 146 13.14 -8.34 -7.27
C ARG A 146 11.71 -7.80 -7.39
N PRO A 147 11.52 -6.50 -7.66
CA PRO A 147 10.19 -5.96 -7.89
C PRO A 147 9.55 -6.59 -9.15
N ASP A 148 8.27 -6.91 -9.04
CA ASP A 148 7.45 -7.31 -10.18
C ASP A 148 7.21 -6.12 -11.11
N GLU A 149 7.11 -4.91 -10.54
CA GLU A 149 6.98 -3.65 -11.26
C GLU A 149 7.90 -2.58 -10.65
N ALA A 150 8.62 -1.87 -11.51
CA ALA A 150 9.49 -0.74 -11.16
C ALA A 150 9.50 0.26 -12.32
N PRO A 151 10.01 1.49 -12.15
CA PRO A 151 10.18 2.43 -13.24
C PRO A 151 10.93 1.81 -14.43
N GLY A 152 10.31 1.86 -15.60
CA GLY A 152 10.82 1.25 -16.84
C GLY A 152 10.36 -0.20 -17.09
N THR A 153 9.66 -0.83 -16.14
CA THR A 153 9.17 -2.23 -16.31
C THR A 153 7.67 -2.37 -16.05
N TYR A 154 6.92 -1.26 -16.02
CA TYR A 154 5.48 -1.33 -15.82
C TYR A 154 4.79 -2.06 -16.96
N ALA A 155 3.89 -2.99 -16.62
CA ALA A 155 2.92 -3.48 -17.58
C ALA A 155 2.08 -2.30 -18.09
N GLY A 156 1.86 -2.22 -19.41
CA GLY A 156 1.12 -1.11 -20.05
C GLY A 156 -0.35 -1.01 -19.62
N GLU A 157 -0.80 -1.87 -18.74
CA GLU A 157 -2.15 -1.89 -18.20
C GLU A 157 -2.28 -0.93 -17.02
N SER A 158 -3.35 -0.14 -17.01
CA SER A 158 -3.56 0.91 -16.00
C SER A 158 -3.79 0.36 -14.58
N GLY A 159 -4.04 -0.94 -14.42
CA GLY A 159 -4.43 -1.55 -13.15
C GLY A 159 -5.75 -1.01 -12.59
N ARG A 160 -6.45 -0.16 -13.33
CA ARG A 160 -7.80 0.30 -12.95
C ARG A 160 -8.78 -0.83 -13.23
N ARG A 161 -9.34 -1.42 -12.20
CA ARG A 161 -10.56 -2.20 -12.34
C ARG A 161 -11.68 -1.25 -12.76
N PRO A 162 -12.40 -1.51 -13.88
CA PRO A 162 -13.63 -0.79 -14.14
C PRO A 162 -14.57 -1.02 -12.96
N VAL A 163 -14.95 0.05 -12.29
CA VAL A 163 -15.97 -0.03 -11.24
C VAL A 163 -17.26 -0.46 -11.94
N SER A 164 -17.83 -1.59 -11.55
CA SER A 164 -19.17 -1.95 -12.00
C SER A 164 -20.13 -0.86 -11.55
N PRO A 165 -20.89 -0.24 -12.47
CA PRO A 165 -21.82 0.82 -12.12
C PRO A 165 -22.80 0.31 -11.05
N ALA A 166 -22.91 1.02 -9.94
CA ALA A 166 -23.92 0.69 -8.94
C ALA A 166 -25.31 0.78 -9.58
N ARG A 167 -26.20 -0.18 -9.25
CA ARG A 167 -27.60 -0.12 -9.67
C ARG A 167 -28.18 1.25 -9.25
N GLY A 168 -28.53 2.08 -10.22
CA GLY A 168 -29.09 3.41 -9.99
C GLY A 168 -28.23 4.58 -10.45
N THR A 169 -26.91 4.39 -10.68
CA THR A 169 -26.04 5.46 -11.17
C THR A 169 -25.91 5.52 -12.69
N THR A 170 -26.37 4.50 -13.40
CA THR A 170 -26.32 4.42 -14.86
C THR A 170 -27.60 3.83 -15.43
N THR A 171 -28.75 4.31 -15.00
CA THR A 171 -29.95 4.12 -15.78
C THR A 171 -29.81 4.97 -17.05
N ARG A 172 -30.10 4.37 -18.21
CA ARG A 172 -30.21 5.07 -19.51
C ARG A 172 -31.35 6.10 -19.52
N TRP A 173 -31.83 6.50 -18.37
CA TRP A 173 -32.86 7.49 -18.21
C TRP A 173 -32.21 8.88 -18.27
N ARG A 174 -32.63 9.64 -19.28
CA ARG A 174 -32.28 11.07 -19.35
C ARG A 174 -32.82 11.77 -18.10
N PRO A 175 -32.05 12.68 -17.50
CA PRO A 175 -32.55 13.47 -16.39
C PRO A 175 -33.88 14.16 -16.77
N TRP A 176 -34.84 14.14 -15.88
CA TRP A 176 -36.20 14.66 -16.11
C TRP A 176 -36.24 16.16 -16.53
N HIS A 177 -35.22 16.92 -16.18
CA HIS A 177 -35.08 18.32 -16.51
C HIS A 177 -34.65 18.58 -17.96
N TRP A 178 -34.40 17.54 -18.78
CA TRP A 178 -33.98 17.67 -20.15
C TRP A 178 -35.13 17.46 -21.15
N ARG A 179 -36.36 17.67 -20.73
CA ARG A 179 -37.47 17.89 -21.66
C ARG A 179 -37.35 19.32 -22.15
N GLY A 180 -36.65 19.50 -23.26
CA GLY A 180 -36.67 20.77 -23.98
C GLY A 180 -38.11 21.22 -24.23
N ARG A 181 -38.45 22.44 -23.85
CA ARG A 181 -39.71 23.08 -24.26
C ARG A 181 -39.76 23.04 -25.79
N GLY A 182 -40.64 22.20 -26.31
CA GLY A 182 -41.02 22.33 -27.70
C GLY A 182 -41.61 23.74 -27.88
N ARG A 183 -41.02 24.53 -28.78
CA ARG A 183 -41.65 25.74 -29.24
C ARG A 183 -42.83 25.32 -30.13
N GLY A 184 -44.05 25.62 -29.71
CA GLY A 184 -45.18 25.73 -30.61
C GLY A 184 -45.06 27.02 -31.38
#